data_98350e0cf29e0d075ea2e80836c8c662
#
_entry.id   98350e0cf29e0d075ea2e80836c8c662
#
_cell.length_a   1.000
_cell.length_b   1.000
_cell.length_c   1.000
_cell.angle_alpha   90.00
_cell.angle_beta   90.00
_cell.angle_gamma   90.00
#
_symmetry.space_group_name_H-M   'P 1'
#
loop_
_entity.id
_entity.type
_entity.pdbx_description
1 polymer ?
#
loop_
_entity_poly.entity_id
_entity_poly.type
_entity_poly.pdbx_seq_one_letter_code
_entity_poly.pdbx_strand_id
1 'polypeptide(L)'
;MCIRDRLDSIEDNLEFVKKTMAGMTKAEIDMPLTASTTLDSLVNSESESDLIIDPMPNLYFTRDPFAVVGEGVNLNRMYSVTRNRETLYGKYVFKYHPDYKDVSLYFRRDCQFHTEGGDVLNINEKTLAVGISQRTQAAAIDVMAQNIFWNSDSKVERILAFDIPVSRAFMHLDTVFTQIDVDKFTIHPAIMGTLRVYEPVSYTHLRAHETLRHL
;
A
#
# COMPACT_ATOMS: atom_id res chain seq x y z
N MET A 1 14.23 28.76 6.41
CA MET A 1 14.31 28.11 5.09
C MET A 1 13.85 29.13 4.07
N CYS A 2 14.74 29.65 3.26
CA CYS A 2 14.51 30.76 2.34
C CYS A 2 13.80 30.24 1.07
N ILE A 3 13.01 31.11 0.41
CA ILE A 3 12.35 30.79 -0.89
C ILE A 3 13.40 30.36 -1.94
N ARG A 4 14.61 30.89 -1.86
CA ARG A 4 15.74 30.53 -2.74
C ARG A 4 16.19 29.09 -2.57
N ASP A 5 16.30 28.59 -1.33
CA ASP A 5 16.64 27.20 -1.03
C ASP A 5 15.58 26.22 -1.56
N ARG A 6 14.33 26.70 -1.72
CA ARG A 6 13.25 25.93 -2.35
C ARG A 6 13.36 25.86 -3.87
N LEU A 7 13.83 26.91 -4.53
CA LEU A 7 13.97 26.94 -5.99
C LEU A 7 15.13 26.06 -6.44
N ASP A 8 16.26 26.10 -5.74
CA ASP A 8 17.40 25.21 -6.01
C ASP A 8 17.00 23.74 -5.80
N SER A 9 16.21 23.44 -4.76
CA SER A 9 15.66 22.09 -4.53
C SER A 9 14.63 21.67 -5.57
N ILE A 10 13.95 22.60 -6.25
CA ILE A 10 13.00 22.31 -7.33
C ILE A 10 13.76 21.93 -8.62
N GLU A 11 14.87 22.61 -8.96
CA GLU A 11 15.68 22.26 -10.11
C GLU A 11 16.34 20.88 -9.93
N ASP A 12 16.92 20.60 -8.77
CA ASP A 12 17.48 19.30 -8.43
C ASP A 12 16.41 18.20 -8.42
N ASN A 13 15.22 18.49 -7.90
CA ASN A 13 14.08 17.59 -7.93
C ASN A 13 13.53 17.39 -9.35
N LEU A 14 13.56 18.43 -10.20
CA LEU A 14 13.11 18.32 -11.59
C LEU A 14 14.06 17.41 -12.39
N GLU A 15 15.38 17.53 -12.16
CA GLU A 15 16.36 16.66 -12.79
C GLU A 15 16.27 15.21 -12.28
N PHE A 16 16.04 15.02 -10.97
CA PHE A 16 15.73 13.73 -10.38
C PHE A 16 14.44 13.13 -10.97
N VAL A 17 13.37 13.92 -11.09
CA VAL A 17 12.11 13.50 -11.69
C VAL A 17 12.32 13.14 -13.17
N LYS A 18 13.07 13.92 -13.94
CA LYS A 18 13.40 13.61 -15.34
C LYS A 18 14.19 12.30 -15.46
N LYS A 19 15.22 12.08 -14.64
CA LYS A 19 15.99 10.82 -14.61
C LYS A 19 15.13 9.65 -14.19
N THR A 20 14.23 9.87 -13.25
CA THR A 20 13.32 8.87 -12.72
C THR A 20 12.28 8.49 -13.76
N MET A 21 11.69 9.47 -14.46
CA MET A 21 10.74 9.24 -15.54
C MET A 21 11.38 8.57 -16.77
N ALA A 22 12.65 8.85 -17.07
CA ALA A 22 13.39 8.17 -18.14
C ALA A 22 13.58 6.66 -17.89
N GLY A 23 13.51 6.23 -16.63
CA GLY A 23 13.55 4.81 -16.25
C GLY A 23 12.17 4.15 -16.10
N MET A 24 11.07 4.91 -16.26
CA MET A 24 9.71 4.39 -16.16
C MET A 24 9.24 3.79 -17.49
N THR A 25 8.47 2.71 -17.41
CA THR A 25 7.75 2.20 -18.57
C THR A 25 6.61 3.17 -18.95
N LYS A 26 6.22 3.16 -20.22
CA LYS A 26 5.09 3.98 -20.70
C LYS A 26 3.82 3.77 -19.85
N ALA A 27 3.54 2.52 -19.46
CA ALA A 27 2.39 2.18 -18.61
C ALA A 27 2.49 2.80 -17.20
N GLU A 28 3.69 3.03 -16.68
CA GLU A 28 3.89 3.66 -15.36
C GLU A 28 3.76 5.18 -15.42
N ILE A 29 4.09 5.77 -16.56
CA ILE A 29 3.90 7.20 -16.84
C ILE A 29 2.42 7.49 -17.12
N ASP A 30 1.74 6.60 -17.85
CA ASP A 30 0.35 6.76 -18.30
C ASP A 30 -0.70 6.53 -17.19
N MET A 31 -0.30 6.08 -16.01
CA MET A 31 -1.26 5.80 -14.91
C MET A 31 -2.01 7.02 -14.34
N PRO A 32 -1.65 8.28 -14.56
CA PRO A 32 -2.58 9.41 -14.42
C PRO A 32 -2.58 10.37 -15.62
N LEU A 33 -1.74 10.15 -16.61
CA LEU A 33 -1.64 10.98 -17.79
C LEU A 33 -2.26 10.20 -18.96
N THR A 34 -3.24 10.76 -19.61
CA THR A 34 -3.75 10.19 -20.87
C THR A 34 -2.61 10.07 -21.89
N ALA A 35 -2.60 8.99 -22.66
CA ALA A 35 -1.50 8.51 -23.52
C ALA A 35 -0.91 9.50 -24.55
N SER A 36 -1.35 10.74 -24.56
CA SER A 36 -0.86 11.80 -25.47
C SER A 36 -0.03 12.90 -24.81
N THR A 37 0.18 12.83 -23.51
CA THR A 37 0.80 13.94 -22.77
C THR A 37 2.28 13.68 -22.57
N THR A 38 3.12 14.30 -23.36
CA THR A 38 4.57 14.39 -23.12
C THR A 38 4.86 15.45 -22.07
N LEU A 39 6.02 15.40 -21.43
CA LEU A 39 6.44 16.44 -20.46
C LEU A 39 6.38 17.83 -21.10
N ASP A 40 6.75 17.96 -22.37
CA ASP A 40 6.66 19.22 -23.12
C ASP A 40 5.22 19.68 -23.35
N SER A 41 4.27 18.77 -23.53
CA SER A 41 2.85 19.13 -23.64
C SER A 41 2.25 19.51 -22.29
N LEU A 42 2.76 18.99 -21.17
CA LEU A 42 2.36 19.41 -19.83
C LEU A 42 2.87 20.83 -19.51
N VAL A 43 4.10 21.15 -19.90
CA VAL A 43 4.69 22.47 -19.68
C VAL A 43 4.06 23.54 -20.61
N ASN A 44 3.62 23.15 -21.80
CA ASN A 44 3.07 24.04 -22.83
C ASN A 44 1.53 24.00 -22.89
N SER A 45 0.84 23.23 -22.02
CA SER A 45 -0.62 23.23 -22.02
C SER A 45 -1.14 24.56 -21.49
N GLU A 46 -1.91 25.28 -22.29
CA GLU A 46 -2.79 26.36 -21.85
C GLU A 46 -3.98 25.75 -21.06
N SER A 47 -3.68 25.10 -19.95
CA SER A 47 -4.69 24.54 -19.05
C SER A 47 -5.31 25.67 -18.27
N GLU A 48 -6.64 25.70 -18.14
CA GLU A 48 -7.35 26.60 -17.22
C GLU A 48 -6.97 26.35 -15.75
N SER A 49 -6.23 25.28 -15.48
CA SER A 49 -5.70 24.94 -14.17
C SER A 49 -4.24 25.40 -14.06
N ASP A 50 -3.92 26.16 -13.02
CA ASP A 50 -2.54 26.55 -12.68
C ASP A 50 -1.66 25.34 -12.28
N LEU A 51 -2.21 24.12 -12.29
CA LEU A 51 -1.55 22.89 -11.88
C LEU A 51 -1.20 22.03 -13.10
N ILE A 52 0.08 21.77 -13.28
CA ILE A 52 0.60 20.85 -14.32
C ILE A 52 0.22 19.38 -13.97
N ILE A 53 0.20 19.05 -12.69
CA ILE A 53 -0.17 17.72 -12.16
C ILE A 53 -1.09 17.92 -10.98
N ASP A 54 -2.13 17.11 -10.88
CA ASP A 54 -3.00 17.11 -9.69
C ASP A 54 -2.20 16.93 -8.40
N PRO A 55 -2.49 17.68 -7.35
CA PRO A 55 -1.78 17.56 -6.08
C PRO A 55 -1.95 16.16 -5.47
N MET A 56 -0.99 15.77 -4.65
CA MET A 56 -1.06 14.58 -3.79
C MET A 56 -1.29 15.00 -2.34
N PRO A 57 -2.49 15.41 -1.95
CA PRO A 57 -2.76 16.03 -0.65
C PRO A 57 -2.55 15.07 0.52
N ASN A 58 -2.57 13.77 0.26
CA ASN A 58 -2.46 12.73 1.28
C ASN A 58 -1.05 12.11 1.37
N LEU A 59 -0.06 12.66 0.68
CA LEU A 59 1.30 12.11 0.65
C LEU A 59 1.97 12.03 2.03
N TYR A 60 1.55 12.85 2.98
CA TYR A 60 2.07 12.80 4.36
C TYR A 60 1.58 11.58 5.16
N PHE A 61 0.55 10.87 4.68
CA PHE A 61 0.13 9.59 5.24
C PHE A 61 0.99 8.46 4.66
N THR A 62 2.18 8.30 5.17
CA THR A 62 3.17 7.34 4.64
C THR A 62 2.81 5.88 4.90
N ARG A 63 1.88 5.61 5.83
CA ARG A 63 1.45 4.26 6.17
C ARG A 63 0.67 3.58 5.04
N ASP A 64 -0.22 4.32 4.36
CA ASP A 64 -1.15 3.72 3.41
C ASP A 64 -0.48 3.22 2.12
N PRO A 65 0.51 3.94 1.51
CA PRO A 65 1.17 3.53 0.28
C PRO A 65 2.00 2.25 0.40
N PHE A 66 2.54 1.96 1.57
CA PHE A 66 3.27 0.71 1.84
C PHE A 66 3.24 0.38 3.32
N ALA A 67 3.33 -0.92 3.63
CA ALA A 67 3.36 -1.42 5.00
C ALA A 67 4.52 -2.39 5.20
N VAL A 68 5.27 -2.21 6.27
CA VAL A 68 6.31 -3.17 6.68
C VAL A 68 5.64 -4.36 7.34
N VAL A 69 5.99 -5.57 6.91
CA VAL A 69 5.50 -6.84 7.43
C VAL A 69 6.69 -7.71 7.80
N GLY A 70 6.98 -7.84 9.09
CA GLY A 70 8.19 -8.52 9.53
C GLY A 70 9.44 -7.93 8.86
N GLU A 71 10.18 -8.74 8.12
CA GLU A 71 11.39 -8.34 7.39
C GLU A 71 11.12 -7.94 5.92
N GLY A 72 9.86 -7.93 5.49
CA GLY A 72 9.46 -7.58 4.13
C GLY A 72 8.49 -6.41 4.07
N VAL A 73 7.99 -6.12 2.89
CA VAL A 73 7.15 -4.95 2.60
C VAL A 73 6.00 -5.31 1.67
N ASN A 74 4.83 -4.79 1.97
CA ASN A 74 3.74 -4.64 1.03
C ASN A 74 3.85 -3.29 0.35
N LEU A 75 4.12 -3.27 -0.94
CA LEU A 75 4.01 -2.08 -1.75
C LEU A 75 2.61 -2.03 -2.33
N ASN A 76 1.77 -1.20 -1.74
CA ASN A 76 0.33 -1.27 -1.91
C ASN A 76 -0.14 -0.74 -3.28
N ARG A 77 -1.26 -1.28 -3.74
CA ARG A 77 -2.12 -0.63 -4.72
C ARG A 77 -3.25 0.04 -3.96
N MET A 78 -3.30 1.38 -4.04
CA MET A 78 -4.32 2.15 -3.35
C MET A 78 -5.71 1.93 -3.97
N TYR A 79 -6.74 1.95 -3.14
CA TYR A 79 -8.15 1.94 -3.58
C TYR A 79 -8.46 3.16 -4.46
N SER A 80 -8.01 4.34 -4.04
CA SER A 80 -8.17 5.57 -4.82
C SER A 80 -7.12 5.64 -5.92
N VAL A 81 -7.56 5.78 -7.17
CA VAL A 81 -6.68 5.95 -8.34
C VAL A 81 -5.76 7.17 -8.17
N THR A 82 -6.27 8.27 -7.63
CA THR A 82 -5.49 9.49 -7.37
C THR A 82 -4.34 9.23 -6.41
N ARG A 83 -4.55 8.39 -5.39
CA ARG A 83 -3.53 8.06 -4.39
C ARG A 83 -2.51 7.01 -4.87
N ASN A 84 -2.78 6.29 -5.96
CA ASN A 84 -1.83 5.30 -6.49
C ASN A 84 -0.46 5.91 -6.87
N ARG A 85 -0.41 7.21 -7.15
CA ARG A 85 0.85 7.93 -7.40
C ARG A 85 1.75 7.98 -6.17
N GLU A 86 1.17 7.98 -4.97
CA GLU A 86 1.90 7.99 -3.71
C GLU A 86 2.78 6.73 -3.56
N THR A 87 2.33 5.59 -4.10
CA THR A 87 3.07 4.32 -4.05
C THR A 87 4.33 4.31 -4.93
N LEU A 88 4.47 5.25 -5.87
CA LEU A 88 5.67 5.40 -6.69
C LEU A 88 6.91 5.71 -5.85
N TYR A 89 6.77 6.52 -4.81
CA TYR A 89 7.89 6.82 -3.90
C TYR A 89 8.41 5.55 -3.25
N GLY A 90 7.52 4.73 -2.69
CA GLY A 90 7.87 3.43 -2.12
C GLY A 90 8.53 2.51 -3.16
N LYS A 91 8.01 2.45 -4.40
CA LYS A 91 8.60 1.66 -5.49
C LYS A 91 10.08 2.01 -5.71
N TYR A 92 10.39 3.30 -5.75
CA TYR A 92 11.78 3.73 -6.00
C TYR A 92 12.67 3.54 -4.78
N VAL A 93 12.15 3.76 -3.57
CA VAL A 93 12.88 3.47 -2.32
C VAL A 93 13.26 1.98 -2.29
N PHE A 94 12.31 1.06 -2.44
CA PHE A 94 12.56 -0.39 -2.38
C PHE A 94 13.29 -0.95 -3.62
N LYS A 95 13.48 -0.16 -4.66
CA LYS A 95 14.25 -0.57 -5.83
C LYS A 95 15.71 -0.08 -5.80
N TYR A 96 15.95 1.10 -5.24
CA TYR A 96 17.24 1.78 -5.43
C TYR A 96 17.95 2.16 -4.12
N HIS A 97 17.23 2.26 -2.99
CA HIS A 97 17.87 2.63 -1.74
C HIS A 97 18.82 1.51 -1.28
N PRO A 98 20.08 1.81 -0.93
CA PRO A 98 21.07 0.80 -0.58
C PRO A 98 20.62 -0.19 0.50
N ASP A 99 19.91 0.32 1.52
CA ASP A 99 19.49 -0.47 2.67
C ASP A 99 18.17 -1.24 2.44
N TYR A 100 17.39 -0.89 1.40
CA TYR A 100 16.04 -1.44 1.22
C TYR A 100 15.82 -2.15 -0.11
N LYS A 101 16.76 -2.07 -1.06
CA LYS A 101 16.60 -2.62 -2.41
C LYS A 101 16.45 -4.16 -2.45
N ASP A 102 16.93 -4.85 -1.42
CA ASP A 102 16.93 -6.30 -1.31
C ASP A 102 15.80 -6.83 -0.41
N VAL A 103 14.89 -5.95 0.05
CA VAL A 103 13.76 -6.33 0.90
C VAL A 103 12.71 -7.09 0.09
N SER A 104 12.21 -8.19 0.66
CA SER A 104 11.15 -9.00 0.05
C SER A 104 9.86 -8.21 -0.10
N LEU A 105 9.28 -8.19 -1.30
CA LEU A 105 7.99 -7.58 -1.56
C LEU A 105 6.89 -8.65 -1.49
N TYR A 106 6.08 -8.65 -0.44
CA TYR A 106 4.98 -9.58 -0.27
C TYR A 106 3.73 -9.18 -1.04
N PHE A 107 3.59 -7.89 -1.33
CA PHE A 107 2.55 -7.37 -2.21
C PHE A 107 3.14 -6.31 -3.13
N ARG A 108 2.60 -6.20 -4.35
CA ARG A 108 3.12 -5.32 -5.38
C ARG A 108 2.03 -4.37 -5.89
N ARG A 109 2.40 -3.12 -6.15
CA ARG A 109 1.51 -2.08 -6.63
C ARG A 109 0.85 -2.34 -7.99
N ASP A 110 1.42 -3.27 -8.77
CA ASP A 110 0.89 -3.72 -10.08
C ASP A 110 -0.11 -4.87 -9.96
N CYS A 111 -0.40 -5.34 -8.75
CA CYS A 111 -1.47 -6.31 -8.49
C CYS A 111 -2.83 -5.76 -8.93
N GLN A 112 -3.71 -6.63 -9.41
CA GLN A 112 -5.07 -6.22 -9.79
C GLN A 112 -5.96 -5.85 -8.60
N PHE A 113 -5.65 -6.37 -7.41
CA PHE A 113 -6.36 -6.11 -6.16
C PHE A 113 -5.74 -4.95 -5.41
N HIS A 114 -6.54 -4.24 -4.60
CA HIS A 114 -6.06 -3.13 -3.78
C HIS A 114 -5.93 -3.51 -2.31
N THR A 115 -4.95 -2.90 -1.66
CA THR A 115 -4.72 -2.93 -0.21
C THR A 115 -4.11 -1.61 0.24
N GLU A 116 -4.37 -1.21 1.47
CA GLU A 116 -3.78 -0.02 2.09
C GLU A 116 -3.17 -0.38 3.45
N GLY A 117 -2.09 0.30 3.84
CA GLY A 117 -1.31 -0.06 5.01
C GLY A 117 -2.01 0.16 6.35
N GLY A 118 -3.07 0.98 6.38
CA GLY A 118 -3.92 1.12 7.57
C GLY A 118 -4.69 -0.16 7.93
N ASP A 119 -4.84 -1.08 6.97
CA ASP A 119 -5.40 -2.41 7.20
C ASP A 119 -4.37 -3.46 7.63
N VAL A 120 -3.06 -3.16 7.60
CA VAL A 120 -1.99 -4.13 7.85
C VAL A 120 -1.31 -3.86 9.18
N LEU A 121 -1.51 -4.73 10.15
CA LEU A 121 -1.03 -4.59 11.53
C LEU A 121 -0.16 -5.78 11.93
N ASN A 122 1.11 -5.53 12.26
CA ASN A 122 1.97 -6.53 12.90
C ASN A 122 1.57 -6.68 14.37
N ILE A 123 0.96 -7.80 14.73
CA ILE A 123 0.59 -8.10 16.12
C ILE A 123 1.82 -8.56 16.91
N ASN A 124 2.62 -9.42 16.30
CA ASN A 124 3.92 -9.88 16.80
C ASN A 124 4.74 -10.42 15.61
N GLU A 125 5.93 -10.97 15.87
CA GLU A 125 6.83 -11.51 14.84
C GLU A 125 6.19 -12.59 13.96
N LYS A 126 5.19 -13.31 14.49
CA LYS A 126 4.59 -14.48 13.82
C LYS A 126 3.15 -14.24 13.34
N THR A 127 2.52 -13.16 13.77
CA THR A 127 1.09 -12.92 13.54
C THR A 127 0.84 -11.56 12.94
N LEU A 128 0.21 -11.56 11.77
CA LEU A 128 -0.26 -10.39 11.06
C LEU A 128 -1.78 -10.29 11.17
N ALA A 129 -2.32 -9.13 11.47
CA ALA A 129 -3.74 -8.84 11.33
C ALA A 129 -3.96 -7.97 10.10
N VAL A 130 -4.92 -8.34 9.25
CA VAL A 130 -5.23 -7.60 8.02
C VAL A 130 -6.73 -7.36 7.91
N GLY A 131 -7.13 -6.10 7.69
CA GLY A 131 -8.53 -5.74 7.50
C GLY A 131 -9.03 -6.11 6.11
N ILE A 132 -10.20 -6.73 6.02
CA ILE A 132 -11.03 -6.73 4.80
C ILE A 132 -11.94 -5.53 4.94
N SER A 133 -11.73 -4.52 4.10
CA SER A 133 -12.37 -3.21 4.24
C SER A 133 -12.80 -2.66 2.87
N GLN A 134 -13.27 -1.43 2.83
CA GLN A 134 -13.43 -0.72 1.57
C GLN A 134 -12.10 -0.56 0.81
N ARG A 135 -10.98 -0.51 1.54
CA ARG A 135 -9.64 -0.19 1.03
C ARG A 135 -8.80 -1.42 0.74
N THR A 136 -9.13 -2.56 1.35
CA THR A 136 -8.39 -3.81 1.19
C THR A 136 -9.32 -4.95 0.84
N GLN A 137 -9.07 -5.58 -0.30
CA GLN A 137 -9.86 -6.71 -0.80
C GLN A 137 -9.35 -8.03 -0.22
N ALA A 138 -10.25 -8.97 0.07
CA ALA A 138 -9.88 -10.31 0.52
C ALA A 138 -8.89 -11.01 -0.43
N ALA A 139 -9.07 -10.86 -1.74
CA ALA A 139 -8.16 -11.41 -2.74
C ALA A 139 -6.73 -10.79 -2.67
N ALA A 140 -6.59 -9.56 -2.20
CA ALA A 140 -5.26 -8.98 -1.94
C ALA A 140 -4.56 -9.68 -0.76
N ILE A 141 -5.34 -10.07 0.26
CA ILE A 141 -4.84 -10.82 1.42
C ILE A 141 -4.38 -12.22 0.98
N ASP A 142 -5.10 -12.87 0.08
CA ASP A 142 -4.69 -14.17 -0.48
C ASP A 142 -3.35 -14.08 -1.21
N VAL A 143 -3.16 -13.05 -2.06
CA VAL A 143 -1.88 -12.81 -2.75
C VAL A 143 -0.74 -12.56 -1.76
N MET A 144 -1.01 -11.75 -0.74
CA MET A 144 -0.05 -11.46 0.33
C MET A 144 0.32 -12.73 1.11
N ALA A 145 -0.69 -13.52 1.51
CA ALA A 145 -0.50 -14.77 2.23
C ALA A 145 0.33 -15.78 1.43
N GLN A 146 0.06 -15.92 0.14
CA GLN A 146 0.84 -16.79 -0.74
C GLN A 146 2.31 -16.37 -0.78
N ASN A 147 2.60 -15.08 -0.91
CA ASN A 147 3.97 -14.59 -0.97
C ASN A 147 4.69 -14.72 0.39
N ILE A 148 4.00 -14.50 1.50
CA ILE A 148 4.54 -14.64 2.85
C ILE A 148 4.84 -16.12 3.15
N PHE A 149 3.89 -17.02 2.92
CA PHE A 149 4.01 -18.41 3.38
C PHE A 149 4.83 -19.31 2.46
N TRP A 150 4.84 -19.05 1.15
CA TRP A 150 5.46 -19.97 0.18
C TRP A 150 6.58 -19.37 -0.65
N ASN A 151 6.63 -18.05 -0.77
CA ASN A 151 7.60 -17.40 -1.66
C ASN A 151 8.64 -16.54 -0.90
N SER A 152 8.73 -16.71 0.41
CA SER A 152 9.68 -15.96 1.23
C SER A 152 10.12 -16.72 2.48
N ASP A 153 11.18 -16.23 3.11
CA ASP A 153 11.68 -16.72 4.40
C ASP A 153 11.06 -15.95 5.58
N SER A 154 9.84 -15.47 5.43
CA SER A 154 9.13 -14.70 6.47
C SER A 154 8.90 -15.54 7.73
N LYS A 155 9.05 -14.91 8.89
CA LYS A 155 8.71 -15.51 10.19
C LYS A 155 7.22 -15.49 10.50
N VAL A 156 6.42 -14.84 9.65
CA VAL A 156 4.96 -14.78 9.83
C VAL A 156 4.37 -16.16 9.56
N GLU A 157 3.75 -16.72 10.60
CA GLU A 157 3.11 -18.06 10.57
C GLU A 157 1.59 -17.98 10.45
N ARG A 158 1.01 -16.81 10.82
CA ARG A 158 -0.44 -16.60 10.85
C ARG A 158 -0.84 -15.25 10.27
N ILE A 159 -1.89 -15.25 9.49
CA ILE A 159 -2.57 -14.03 9.04
C ILE A 159 -4.01 -14.10 9.54
N LEU A 160 -4.45 -13.09 10.26
CA LEU A 160 -5.84 -12.97 10.71
C LEU A 160 -6.52 -11.91 9.86
N ALA A 161 -7.48 -12.30 9.03
CA ALA A 161 -8.23 -11.40 8.17
C ALA A 161 -9.53 -10.97 8.87
N PHE A 162 -9.62 -9.70 9.22
CA PHE A 162 -10.73 -9.08 9.94
C PHE A 162 -11.73 -8.48 8.95
N ASP A 163 -12.91 -9.06 8.83
CA ASP A 163 -13.99 -8.55 7.98
C ASP A 163 -14.72 -7.41 8.69
N ILE A 164 -14.28 -6.18 8.44
CA ILE A 164 -14.86 -4.99 9.07
C ILE A 164 -16.02 -4.44 8.23
N PRO A 165 -17.04 -3.86 8.86
CA PRO A 165 -18.16 -3.27 8.14
C PRO A 165 -17.72 -2.16 7.19
N VAL A 166 -18.16 -2.18 5.95
CA VAL A 166 -17.86 -1.15 4.96
C VAL A 166 -18.60 0.13 5.33
N SER A 167 -17.87 1.06 5.92
CA SER A 167 -18.36 2.41 6.20
C SER A 167 -17.23 3.42 6.16
N ARG A 168 -17.56 4.68 5.91
CA ARG A 168 -16.57 5.77 5.94
C ARG A 168 -15.94 5.95 7.32
N ALA A 169 -16.67 5.61 8.38
CA ALA A 169 -16.17 5.68 9.76
C ALA A 169 -15.14 4.57 10.07
N PHE A 170 -15.19 3.46 9.32
CA PHE A 170 -14.33 2.29 9.48
C PHE A 170 -13.47 2.08 8.24
N MET A 171 -12.73 3.11 7.88
CA MET A 171 -11.97 3.16 6.63
C MET A 171 -10.91 2.04 6.54
N HIS A 172 -10.21 1.81 7.65
CA HIS A 172 -9.15 0.80 7.82
C HIS A 172 -9.31 0.07 9.14
N LEU A 173 -8.63 -1.07 9.27
CA LEU A 173 -8.59 -1.86 10.51
C LEU A 173 -8.05 -1.03 11.68
N ASP A 174 -7.02 -0.22 11.48
CA ASP A 174 -6.41 0.61 12.52
C ASP A 174 -7.35 1.69 13.09
N THR A 175 -8.44 2.02 12.39
CA THR A 175 -9.47 2.95 12.91
C THR A 175 -10.43 2.30 13.90
N VAL A 176 -10.51 0.97 13.92
CA VAL A 176 -11.46 0.20 14.75
C VAL A 176 -10.79 -0.81 15.67
N PHE A 177 -9.53 -1.14 15.41
CA PHE A 177 -8.74 -2.10 16.16
C PHE A 177 -7.30 -1.61 16.23
N THR A 178 -6.78 -1.39 17.44
CA THR A 178 -5.41 -0.89 17.64
C THR A 178 -4.76 -1.61 18.82
N GLN A 179 -3.56 -2.11 18.61
CA GLN A 179 -2.74 -2.69 19.67
C GLN A 179 -2.07 -1.56 20.48
N ILE A 180 -2.22 -1.59 21.79
CA ILE A 180 -1.61 -0.61 22.73
C ILE A 180 -0.53 -1.24 23.61
N ASP A 181 -0.53 -2.56 23.76
CA ASP A 181 0.48 -3.31 24.50
C ASP A 181 0.54 -4.74 23.94
N VAL A 182 1.44 -5.57 24.41
CA VAL A 182 1.64 -6.95 23.94
C VAL A 182 0.35 -7.77 23.92
N ASP A 183 -0.50 -7.59 24.92
CA ASP A 183 -1.76 -8.32 25.14
C ASP A 183 -2.99 -7.41 25.26
N LYS A 184 -2.86 -6.11 24.96
CA LYS A 184 -3.92 -5.13 25.12
C LYS A 184 -4.26 -4.45 23.79
N PHE A 185 -5.54 -4.40 23.51
CA PHE A 185 -6.08 -3.85 22.29
C PHE A 185 -7.24 -2.91 22.60
N THR A 186 -7.37 -1.86 21.81
CA THR A 186 -8.60 -1.07 21.74
C THR A 186 -9.43 -1.56 20.57
N ILE A 187 -10.74 -1.69 20.80
CA ILE A 187 -11.69 -2.13 19.76
C ILE A 187 -12.87 -1.17 19.78
N HIS A 188 -13.28 -0.72 18.60
CA HIS A 188 -14.47 0.11 18.48
C HIS A 188 -15.73 -0.72 18.79
N PRO A 189 -16.60 -0.29 19.72
CA PRO A 189 -17.73 -1.11 20.17
C PRO A 189 -18.69 -1.56 19.05
N ALA A 190 -18.84 -0.77 18.00
CA ALA A 190 -19.75 -1.07 16.91
C ALA A 190 -19.36 -2.31 16.06
N ILE A 191 -18.12 -2.77 16.15
CA ILE A 191 -17.68 -3.97 15.40
C ILE A 191 -17.76 -5.25 16.21
N MET A 192 -17.86 -5.18 17.54
CA MET A 192 -17.73 -6.34 18.44
C MET A 192 -18.79 -7.43 18.21
N GLY A 193 -19.99 -7.07 17.74
CA GLY A 193 -21.08 -8.03 17.50
C GLY A 193 -21.12 -8.64 16.10
N THR A 194 -20.41 -8.06 15.15
CA THR A 194 -20.48 -8.43 13.73
C THR A 194 -19.15 -8.85 13.13
N LEU A 195 -18.07 -8.71 13.89
CA LEU A 195 -16.73 -8.98 13.43
C LEU A 195 -16.56 -10.46 13.09
N ARG A 196 -16.16 -10.74 11.87
CA ARG A 196 -15.74 -12.07 11.42
C ARG A 196 -14.22 -12.03 11.25
N VAL A 197 -13.57 -13.10 11.71
CA VAL A 197 -12.13 -13.25 11.54
C VAL A 197 -11.89 -14.55 10.77
N TYR A 198 -11.12 -14.45 9.69
CA TYR A 198 -10.74 -15.58 8.85
C TYR A 198 -9.24 -15.79 8.98
N GLU A 199 -8.80 -17.02 8.91
CA GLU A 199 -7.39 -17.38 8.89
C GLU A 199 -7.05 -18.07 7.58
N PRO A 200 -6.34 -17.40 6.63
CA PRO A 200 -5.74 -18.08 5.50
C PRO A 200 -4.71 -19.09 6.02
N VAL A 201 -4.87 -20.35 5.63
CA VAL A 201 -4.01 -21.43 6.11
C VAL A 201 -3.03 -21.88 5.03
N SER A 202 -1.78 -22.04 5.43
CA SER A 202 -0.71 -22.58 4.57
C SER A 202 -0.82 -24.10 4.44
N TYR A 203 -1.82 -24.63 3.75
CA TYR A 203 -1.84 -26.03 3.44
C TYR A 203 -1.10 -26.36 2.15
N THR A 204 -0.27 -27.38 2.23
CA THR A 204 0.55 -27.91 1.13
C THR A 204 -0.23 -28.60 0.01
N HIS A 205 -1.57 -28.64 0.04
CA HIS A 205 -2.43 -29.22 -1.00
C HIS A 205 -3.65 -28.37 -1.32
N LEU A 206 -3.55 -27.72 -2.45
CA LEU A 206 -4.56 -27.34 -3.43
C LEU A 206 -6.01 -27.75 -3.16
N ARG A 207 -6.79 -26.78 -2.65
CA ARG A 207 -8.15 -26.54 -3.16
C ARG A 207 -8.44 -25.05 -3.08
N ALA A 208 -8.60 -24.43 -4.22
CA ALA A 208 -8.77 -23.00 -4.41
C ALA A 208 -10.05 -22.39 -3.82
N HIS A 209 -10.78 -23.10 -2.97
CA HIS A 209 -12.07 -22.67 -2.43
C HIS A 209 -12.23 -22.80 -0.91
N GLU A 210 -11.18 -23.17 -0.16
CA GLU A 210 -11.29 -23.35 1.30
C GLU A 210 -10.19 -22.63 2.09
N THR A 211 -9.67 -21.54 1.59
CA THR A 211 -8.53 -20.82 2.22
C THR A 211 -8.92 -20.02 3.47
N LEU A 212 -10.19 -19.82 3.74
CA LEU A 212 -10.65 -19.06 4.91
C LEU A 212 -11.50 -19.97 5.82
N ARG A 213 -11.00 -20.30 6.99
CA ARG A 213 -11.80 -20.93 8.06
C ARG A 213 -12.31 -19.87 9.02
N HIS A 214 -13.58 -20.02 9.42
CA HIS A 214 -14.09 -19.27 10.56
C HIS A 214 -13.39 -19.73 11.85
N LEU A 215 -12.86 -18.77 12.59
CA LEU A 215 -12.41 -18.97 13.97
C LEU A 215 -13.57 -18.86 14.92
#